data_1a1e6fa2a1c26e5d201e833eaf109934
#
_entry.id   1a1e6fa2a1c26e5d201e833eaf109934
#
_cell.length_a   1.000
_cell.length_b   1.000
_cell.length_c   1.000
_cell.angle_alpha   90.00
_cell.angle_beta   90.00
_cell.angle_gamma   90.00
#
_symmetry.space_group_name_H-M   'P 1'
#
loop_
_entity.id
_entity.type
_entity.pdbx_description
1 polymer ?
#
loop_
_entity_poly.entity_id
_entity_poly.type
_entity_poly.pdbx_seq_one_letter_code
_entity_poly.pdbx_strand_id
1 'polypeptide(L)'
;GEWGINNCIGNKLINEVNPTHTKNIPKDKMVSKINKIINSSYEFMGYREFANYIEKKQVANVDFKNWNSNQKTARMKRNLKLEFDNRLICIDEVHNIRNSDENEHKRIATQLTFLVKSASNMRLLFLSGTPMFDNYKEIIWLINLMNMNDRRGLIKVNDVFDSNGNF
;
A
#
# COMPACT_ATOMS: atom_id res chain seq x y z
N GLY A 1 26.66 11.10 22.11
CA GLY A 1 25.28 10.89 22.48
C GLY A 1 24.89 9.46 22.19
N GLU A 2 24.37 8.79 23.19
CA GLU A 2 23.82 7.45 23.05
C GLU A 2 22.72 7.48 21.98
N TRP A 3 22.85 6.62 21.01
CA TRP A 3 21.83 6.45 19.99
C TRP A 3 20.57 5.97 20.65
N GLY A 4 19.45 6.65 20.40
CA GLY A 4 18.13 6.22 20.82
C GLY A 4 17.69 4.94 20.10
N ILE A 5 18.48 3.90 20.22
CA ILE A 5 18.23 2.56 19.67
C ILE A 5 17.00 1.91 20.33
N ASN A 6 16.56 2.46 21.47
CA ASN A 6 15.46 1.89 22.24
C ASN A 6 14.06 2.26 21.76
N ASN A 7 13.90 3.12 20.75
CA ASN A 7 12.59 3.75 20.56
C ASN A 7 11.67 3.12 19.50
N CYS A 8 12.14 2.39 18.49
CA CYS A 8 11.22 1.84 17.50
C CYS A 8 11.59 0.50 16.87
N ILE A 9 12.84 0.07 16.96
CA ILE A 9 13.34 -1.01 16.09
C ILE A 9 13.44 -2.34 16.82
N GLY A 10 13.44 -2.35 18.15
CA GLY A 10 13.56 -3.55 18.96
C GLY A 10 14.88 -4.32 18.74
N ASN A 11 15.14 -5.29 19.59
CA ASN A 11 16.35 -6.08 19.54
C ASN A 11 16.51 -6.94 18.27
N LYS A 12 15.42 -7.22 17.56
CA LYS A 12 15.45 -8.09 16.38
C LYS A 12 16.32 -7.50 15.26
N LEU A 13 16.08 -6.25 14.88
CA LEU A 13 16.88 -5.61 13.83
C LEU A 13 18.34 -5.42 14.28
N ILE A 14 18.55 -5.09 15.55
CA ILE A 14 19.90 -4.98 16.13
C ILE A 14 20.64 -6.30 15.98
N ASN A 15 20.01 -7.41 16.29
CA ASN A 15 20.58 -8.74 16.16
C ASN A 15 20.86 -9.13 14.71
N GLU A 16 20.03 -8.71 13.76
CA GLU A 16 20.26 -8.92 12.31
C GLU A 16 21.45 -8.10 11.81
N VAL A 17 21.58 -6.85 12.27
CA VAL A 17 22.68 -5.95 11.85
C VAL A 17 23.99 -6.34 12.53
N ASN A 18 23.95 -6.79 13.76
CA ASN A 18 25.11 -7.15 14.58
C ASN A 18 24.89 -8.49 15.31
N PRO A 19 24.82 -9.62 14.59
CA PRO A 19 24.51 -10.93 15.15
C PRO A 19 25.58 -11.42 16.13
N THR A 20 26.81 -10.92 16.03
CA THR A 20 27.93 -11.27 16.91
C THR A 20 28.05 -10.37 18.13
N HIS A 21 27.13 -9.41 18.30
CA HIS A 21 27.18 -8.39 19.35
C HIS A 21 28.56 -7.69 19.50
N THR A 22 29.25 -7.52 18.37
CA THR A 22 30.56 -6.90 18.34
C THR A 22 30.46 -5.44 18.84
N LYS A 23 31.22 -5.13 19.89
CA LYS A 23 31.35 -3.78 20.43
C LYS A 23 32.14 -2.91 19.45
N ASN A 24 31.76 -1.62 19.34
CA ASN A 24 32.50 -0.61 18.56
C ASN A 24 32.46 -0.78 17.02
N ILE A 25 31.34 -1.25 16.45
CA ILE A 25 31.14 -1.12 15.00
C ILE A 25 31.07 0.38 14.66
N PRO A 26 31.85 0.89 13.71
CA PRO A 26 31.75 2.26 13.26
C PRO A 26 30.33 2.59 12.79
N LYS A 27 29.87 3.82 13.11
CA LYS A 27 28.50 4.29 12.83
C LYS A 27 28.12 4.16 11.36
N ASP A 28 29.00 4.57 10.48
CA ASP A 28 28.83 4.53 9.02
C ASP A 28 28.64 3.10 8.50
N LYS A 29 29.38 2.14 9.02
CA LYS A 29 29.21 0.72 8.70
C LYS A 29 27.89 0.16 9.21
N MET A 30 27.45 0.57 10.41
CA MET A 30 26.14 0.17 10.97
C MET A 30 25.01 0.73 10.10
N VAL A 31 25.03 2.02 9.80
CA VAL A 31 24.04 2.68 8.93
C VAL A 31 23.98 2.03 7.56
N SER A 32 25.13 1.74 6.96
CA SER A 32 25.18 1.06 5.66
C SER A 32 24.53 -0.32 5.68
N LYS A 33 24.80 -1.12 6.74
CA LYS A 33 24.13 -2.44 6.91
C LYS A 33 22.64 -2.31 7.10
N ILE A 34 22.17 -1.37 7.92
CA ILE A 34 20.73 -1.10 8.13
C ILE A 34 20.07 -0.72 6.83
N ASN A 35 20.63 0.22 6.09
CA ASN A 35 20.08 0.65 4.81
C ASN A 35 20.03 -0.50 3.79
N LYS A 36 21.02 -1.38 3.78
CA LYS A 36 21.00 -2.56 2.92
C LYS A 36 19.86 -3.51 3.27
N ILE A 37 19.62 -3.76 4.56
CA ILE A 37 18.49 -4.60 5.02
C ILE A 37 17.16 -3.96 4.65
N ILE A 38 17.00 -2.66 4.92
CA ILE A 38 15.79 -1.92 4.57
C ILE A 38 15.53 -1.99 3.07
N ASN A 39 16.50 -1.61 2.25
CA ASN A 39 16.34 -1.57 0.80
C ASN A 39 16.18 -2.95 0.14
N SER A 40 16.58 -4.02 0.81
CA SER A 40 16.34 -5.40 0.33
C SER A 40 14.93 -5.91 0.65
N SER A 41 14.23 -5.28 1.60
CA SER A 41 12.95 -5.77 2.12
C SER A 41 11.78 -4.82 1.89
N TYR A 42 12.06 -3.54 1.68
CA TYR A 42 11.05 -2.49 1.57
C TYR A 42 11.27 -1.65 0.31
N GLU A 43 10.19 -1.27 -0.34
CA GLU A 43 10.13 -0.26 -1.39
C GLU A 43 9.31 0.91 -0.89
N PHE A 44 9.88 2.11 -0.86
CA PHE A 44 9.21 3.34 -0.44
C PHE A 44 8.83 4.17 -1.65
N MET A 45 7.56 4.58 -1.72
CA MET A 45 7.02 5.35 -2.83
C MET A 45 6.05 6.42 -2.34
N GLY A 46 6.03 7.57 -3.00
CA GLY A 46 4.93 8.52 -2.84
C GLY A 46 3.66 8.01 -3.52
N TYR A 47 2.49 8.53 -3.16
CA TYR A 47 1.20 8.04 -3.69
C TYR A 47 1.12 8.09 -5.22
N ARG A 48 1.58 9.20 -5.83
CA ARG A 48 1.65 9.35 -7.28
C ARG A 48 2.58 8.33 -7.92
N GLU A 49 3.75 8.15 -7.33
CA GLU A 49 4.73 7.18 -7.79
C GLU A 49 4.17 5.75 -7.69
N PHE A 50 3.48 5.43 -6.62
CA PHE A 50 2.83 4.13 -6.44
C PHE A 50 1.74 3.89 -7.47
N ALA A 51 0.89 4.88 -7.77
CA ALA A 51 -0.11 4.77 -8.83
C ALA A 51 0.54 4.56 -10.21
N ASN A 52 1.63 5.29 -10.53
CA ASN A 52 2.40 5.09 -11.75
C ASN A 52 3.03 3.68 -11.82
N TYR A 53 3.52 3.19 -10.67
CA TYR A 53 4.09 1.85 -10.57
C TYR A 53 3.04 0.77 -10.87
N ILE A 54 1.85 0.88 -10.27
CA ILE A 54 0.74 -0.02 -10.54
C ILE A 54 0.38 -0.01 -12.04
N GLU A 55 0.22 1.17 -12.64
CA GLU A 55 -0.08 1.32 -14.07
C GLU A 55 0.98 0.69 -14.97
N LYS A 56 2.25 0.96 -14.69
CA LYS A 56 3.38 0.38 -15.41
C LYS A 56 3.38 -1.14 -15.33
N LYS A 57 3.11 -1.70 -14.16
CA LYS A 57 3.07 -3.14 -13.96
C LYS A 57 1.88 -3.79 -14.67
N GLN A 58 0.73 -3.11 -14.77
CA GLN A 58 -0.42 -3.62 -15.53
C GLN A 58 -0.06 -3.94 -16.98
N VAL A 59 0.70 -3.06 -17.63
CA VAL A 59 1.01 -3.17 -19.07
C VAL A 59 2.38 -3.77 -19.36
N ALA A 60 3.10 -4.21 -18.35
CA ALA A 60 4.46 -4.70 -18.51
C ALA A 60 4.55 -5.88 -19.50
N ASN A 61 5.49 -5.76 -20.45
CA ASN A 61 5.82 -6.81 -21.42
C ASN A 61 4.65 -7.26 -22.29
N VAL A 62 3.71 -6.37 -22.64
CA VAL A 62 2.55 -6.72 -23.47
C VAL A 62 2.28 -5.67 -24.54
N ASP A 63 2.14 -6.12 -25.79
CA ASP A 63 1.53 -5.35 -26.86
C ASP A 63 0.03 -5.69 -26.94
N PHE A 64 -0.83 -4.72 -26.61
CA PHE A 64 -2.28 -4.89 -26.60
C PHE A 64 -2.97 -4.59 -27.94
N LYS A 65 -2.21 -4.47 -29.02
CA LYS A 65 -2.68 -3.91 -30.30
C LYS A 65 -3.95 -4.58 -30.87
N ASN A 66 -4.08 -5.90 -30.68
CA ASN A 66 -5.21 -6.68 -31.22
C ASN A 66 -6.08 -7.33 -30.14
N TRP A 67 -6.01 -6.86 -28.90
CA TRP A 67 -6.72 -7.46 -27.79
C TRP A 67 -8.05 -6.79 -27.52
N ASN A 68 -9.10 -7.56 -27.26
CA ASN A 68 -10.36 -7.03 -26.78
C ASN A 68 -10.25 -6.59 -25.30
N SER A 69 -11.26 -5.86 -24.82
CA SER A 69 -11.27 -5.29 -23.46
C SER A 69 -11.13 -6.37 -22.36
N ASN A 70 -11.77 -7.52 -22.53
CA ASN A 70 -11.72 -8.61 -21.55
C ASN A 70 -10.32 -9.25 -21.47
N GLN A 71 -9.70 -9.48 -22.62
CA GLN A 71 -8.34 -10.00 -22.71
C GLN A 71 -7.34 -9.04 -22.06
N LYS A 72 -7.44 -7.74 -22.37
CA LYS A 72 -6.62 -6.69 -21.74
C LYS A 72 -6.74 -6.74 -20.22
N THR A 73 -7.97 -6.69 -19.71
CA THR A 73 -8.24 -6.71 -18.27
C THR A 73 -7.71 -7.97 -17.60
N ALA A 74 -7.90 -9.15 -18.20
CA ALA A 74 -7.41 -10.41 -17.66
C ALA A 74 -5.87 -10.42 -17.58
N ARG A 75 -5.20 -9.90 -18.61
CA ARG A 75 -3.73 -9.82 -18.63
C ARG A 75 -3.20 -8.83 -17.60
N MET A 76 -3.81 -7.64 -17.50
CA MET A 76 -3.44 -6.63 -16.50
C MET A 76 -3.56 -7.19 -15.08
N LYS A 77 -4.66 -7.89 -14.77
CA LYS A 77 -4.84 -8.58 -13.48
C LYS A 77 -3.75 -9.63 -13.23
N ARG A 78 -3.42 -10.44 -14.24
CA ARG A 78 -2.35 -11.43 -14.13
C ARG A 78 -0.99 -10.78 -13.84
N ASN A 79 -0.67 -9.70 -14.52
CA ASN A 79 0.56 -8.95 -14.29
C ASN A 79 0.64 -8.39 -12.87
N LEU A 80 -0.47 -7.83 -12.35
CA LEU A 80 -0.52 -7.35 -10.97
C LEU A 80 -0.38 -8.49 -9.95
N LYS A 81 -0.96 -9.66 -10.21
CA LYS A 81 -0.75 -10.84 -9.36
C LYS A 81 0.72 -11.22 -9.26
N LEU A 82 1.42 -11.30 -10.40
CA LEU A 82 2.86 -11.63 -10.42
C LEU A 82 3.71 -10.66 -9.59
N GLU A 83 3.30 -9.41 -9.51
CA GLU A 83 4.04 -8.37 -8.80
C GLU A 83 3.66 -8.26 -7.32
N PHE A 84 2.35 -8.34 -7.02
CA PHE A 84 1.82 -7.94 -5.71
C PHE A 84 1.27 -9.10 -4.86
N ASP A 85 1.17 -10.32 -5.39
CA ASP A 85 0.73 -11.47 -4.58
C ASP A 85 1.71 -11.70 -3.41
N ASN A 86 1.16 -12.01 -2.25
CA ASN A 86 1.90 -12.27 -1.01
C ASN A 86 2.69 -11.05 -0.45
N ARG A 87 2.36 -9.83 -0.85
CA ARG A 87 3.00 -8.60 -0.35
C ARG A 87 2.17 -7.93 0.74
N LEU A 88 2.85 -7.19 1.60
CA LEU A 88 2.26 -6.24 2.52
C LEU A 88 2.39 -4.84 1.93
N ILE A 89 1.27 -4.12 1.80
CA ILE A 89 1.22 -2.72 1.42
C ILE A 89 0.87 -1.91 2.67
N CYS A 90 1.81 -1.09 3.12
CA CYS A 90 1.60 -0.13 4.19
C CYS A 90 1.35 1.24 3.57
N ILE A 91 0.24 1.87 3.90
CA ILE A 91 -0.11 3.22 3.44
C ILE A 91 -0.19 4.11 4.65
N ASP A 92 0.79 4.99 4.79
CA ASP A 92 0.83 6.01 5.82
C ASP A 92 -0.03 7.20 5.40
N GLU A 93 -0.70 7.84 6.36
CA GLU A 93 -1.62 8.95 6.13
C GLU A 93 -2.65 8.64 5.01
N VAL A 94 -3.27 7.47 5.09
CA VAL A 94 -4.17 6.94 4.05
C VAL A 94 -5.34 7.87 3.72
N HIS A 95 -5.70 8.78 4.63
CA HIS A 95 -6.71 9.81 4.38
C HIS A 95 -6.35 10.77 3.23
N ASN A 96 -5.08 10.83 2.81
CA ASN A 96 -4.67 11.56 1.62
C ASN A 96 -5.02 10.85 0.31
N ILE A 97 -5.40 9.56 0.36
CA ILE A 97 -5.92 8.84 -0.79
C ILE A 97 -7.44 8.88 -0.72
N ARG A 98 -8.05 9.84 -1.42
CA ARG A 98 -9.49 10.04 -1.42
C ARG A 98 -10.09 9.63 -2.76
N ASN A 99 -11.32 9.14 -2.69
CA ASN A 99 -12.17 9.07 -3.89
C ASN A 99 -12.87 10.44 -4.05
N SER A 100 -12.07 11.50 -4.23
CA SER A 100 -12.54 12.87 -4.46
C SER A 100 -12.70 13.14 -5.95
N ASP A 101 -13.35 14.26 -6.27
CA ASP A 101 -13.50 14.71 -7.67
C ASP A 101 -12.20 15.27 -8.28
N GLU A 102 -11.17 15.46 -7.49
CA GLU A 102 -9.84 15.85 -7.96
C GLU A 102 -9.20 14.73 -8.78
N ASN A 103 -8.83 15.02 -10.00
CA ASN A 103 -8.36 14.03 -10.99
C ASN A 103 -7.21 13.14 -10.49
N GLU A 104 -6.31 13.69 -9.69
CA GLU A 104 -5.15 12.94 -9.19
C GLU A 104 -5.53 11.96 -8.08
N HIS A 105 -6.29 12.39 -7.09
CA HIS A 105 -6.75 11.54 -6.00
C HIS A 105 -7.64 10.41 -6.52
N LYS A 106 -8.54 10.75 -7.44
CA LYS A 106 -9.39 9.76 -8.13
C LYS A 106 -8.57 8.72 -8.88
N ARG A 107 -7.49 9.13 -9.55
CA ARG A 107 -6.59 8.23 -10.25
C ARG A 107 -5.91 7.26 -9.29
N ILE A 108 -5.33 7.76 -8.18
CA ILE A 108 -4.67 6.94 -7.17
C ILE A 108 -5.66 5.93 -6.57
N ALA A 109 -6.85 6.39 -6.17
CA ALA A 109 -7.92 5.54 -5.64
C ALA A 109 -8.36 4.46 -6.64
N THR A 110 -8.46 4.80 -7.93
CA THR A 110 -8.81 3.87 -9.01
C THR A 110 -7.75 2.79 -9.17
N GLN A 111 -6.48 3.15 -9.20
CA GLN A 111 -5.37 2.20 -9.35
C GLN A 111 -5.28 1.26 -8.14
N LEU A 112 -5.42 1.80 -6.94
CA LEU A 112 -5.42 1.00 -5.71
C LEU A 112 -6.61 0.03 -5.66
N THR A 113 -7.80 0.50 -6.06
CA THR A 113 -9.00 -0.35 -6.17
C THR A 113 -8.80 -1.49 -7.18
N PHE A 114 -8.21 -1.21 -8.33
CA PHE A 114 -7.92 -2.23 -9.32
C PHE A 114 -6.87 -3.23 -8.82
N LEU A 115 -5.85 -2.77 -8.12
CA LEU A 115 -4.84 -3.61 -7.49
C LEU A 115 -5.45 -4.60 -6.49
N VAL A 116 -6.21 -4.10 -5.51
CA VAL A 116 -6.79 -4.96 -4.46
C VAL A 116 -7.80 -5.97 -5.01
N LYS A 117 -8.49 -5.64 -6.11
CA LYS A 117 -9.36 -6.59 -6.82
C LYS A 117 -8.59 -7.62 -7.63
N SER A 118 -7.32 -7.39 -7.92
CA SER A 118 -6.50 -8.24 -8.79
C SER A 118 -5.59 -9.16 -8.01
N ALA A 119 -4.79 -8.65 -7.08
CA ALA A 119 -3.81 -9.40 -6.30
C ALA A 119 -4.48 -10.38 -5.33
N SER A 120 -3.75 -11.44 -4.97
CA SER A 120 -4.18 -12.48 -4.03
C SER A 120 -3.22 -12.56 -2.85
N ASN A 121 -3.75 -12.90 -1.66
CA ASN A 121 -2.97 -13.01 -0.43
C ASN A 121 -2.12 -11.76 -0.12
N MET A 122 -2.53 -10.61 -0.64
CA MET A 122 -1.95 -9.32 -0.31
C MET A 122 -2.49 -8.85 1.05
N ARG A 123 -1.68 -8.17 1.84
CA ARG A 123 -2.08 -7.56 3.10
C ARG A 123 -2.06 -6.06 2.97
N LEU A 124 -3.05 -5.40 3.57
CA LEU A 124 -3.14 -3.95 3.65
C LEU A 124 -2.98 -3.50 5.10
N LEU A 125 -2.15 -2.51 5.32
CA LEU A 125 -2.02 -1.79 6.58
C LEU A 125 -2.21 -0.30 6.30
N PHE A 126 -3.27 0.28 6.84
CA PHE A 126 -3.58 1.70 6.75
C PHE A 126 -3.24 2.39 8.06
N LEU A 127 -2.48 3.46 7.97
CA LEU A 127 -2.12 4.30 9.09
C LEU A 127 -2.74 5.69 8.87
N SER A 128 -3.44 6.19 9.87
CA SER A 128 -4.03 7.53 9.84
C SER A 128 -4.40 7.98 11.23
N GLY A 129 -4.15 9.25 11.54
CA GLY A 129 -4.69 9.91 12.73
C GLY A 129 -6.13 10.39 12.53
N THR A 130 -6.56 10.58 11.27
CA THR A 130 -7.86 11.14 10.89
C THR A 130 -8.43 10.37 9.68
N PRO A 131 -9.03 9.19 9.87
CA PRO A 131 -9.50 8.35 8.76
C PRO A 131 -10.65 8.95 7.95
N MET A 132 -11.29 9.99 8.47
CA MET A 132 -12.27 10.82 7.78
C MET A 132 -11.76 12.26 7.78
N PHE A 133 -11.67 12.91 6.64
CA PHE A 133 -11.22 14.30 6.53
C PHE A 133 -12.42 15.25 6.34
N ASP A 134 -13.19 15.10 5.28
CA ASP A 134 -14.30 15.97 4.96
C ASP A 134 -15.67 15.29 5.05
N ASN A 135 -15.72 13.97 4.89
CA ASN A 135 -16.98 13.27 4.71
C ASN A 135 -16.93 11.84 5.28
N TYR A 136 -17.99 11.45 6.00
CA TYR A 136 -18.16 10.10 6.53
C TYR A 136 -18.10 8.98 5.47
N LYS A 137 -18.40 9.29 4.22
CA LYS A 137 -18.30 8.32 3.10
C LYS A 137 -16.86 7.86 2.85
N GLU A 138 -15.87 8.64 3.27
CA GLU A 138 -14.45 8.29 3.09
C GLU A 138 -14.07 7.04 3.90
N ILE A 139 -14.57 6.92 5.13
CA ILE A 139 -14.29 5.72 5.94
C ILE A 139 -14.92 4.46 5.33
N ILE A 140 -16.12 4.57 4.75
CA ILE A 140 -16.78 3.47 4.06
C ILE A 140 -15.95 3.02 2.85
N TRP A 141 -15.37 3.96 2.11
CA TRP A 141 -14.48 3.63 0.99
C TRP A 141 -13.22 2.88 1.47
N LEU A 142 -12.57 3.34 2.55
CA LEU A 142 -11.40 2.67 3.13
C LEU A 142 -11.71 1.25 3.61
N ILE A 143 -12.83 1.08 4.33
CA ILE A 143 -13.29 -0.24 4.77
C ILE A 143 -13.57 -1.15 3.56
N ASN A 144 -14.25 -0.62 2.54
CA ASN A 144 -14.53 -1.37 1.32
C ASN A 144 -13.26 -1.74 0.54
N LEU A 145 -12.23 -0.93 0.59
CA LEU A 145 -10.94 -1.27 -0.01
C LEU A 145 -10.32 -2.51 0.67
N MET A 146 -10.36 -2.58 2.00
CA MET A 146 -9.94 -3.76 2.76
C MET A 146 -10.84 -4.96 2.48
N ASN A 147 -12.16 -4.77 2.45
CA ASN A 147 -13.13 -5.82 2.13
C ASN A 147 -12.90 -6.38 0.72
N MET A 148 -12.64 -5.54 -0.27
CA MET A 148 -12.29 -5.97 -1.63
C MET A 148 -11.02 -6.81 -1.66
N ASN A 149 -10.00 -6.39 -0.90
CA ASN A 149 -8.76 -7.15 -0.78
C ASN A 149 -9.01 -8.55 -0.19
N ASP A 150 -9.83 -8.63 0.84
CA ASP A 150 -10.14 -9.87 1.55
C ASP A 150 -11.27 -10.70 0.90
N ARG A 151 -11.79 -10.25 -0.27
CA ARG A 151 -12.92 -10.89 -0.97
C ARG A 151 -14.19 -10.95 -0.13
N ARG A 152 -14.42 -9.96 0.74
CA ARG A 152 -15.62 -9.81 1.57
C ARG A 152 -16.70 -8.98 0.86
N GLY A 153 -17.90 -8.99 1.40
CA GLY A 153 -19.02 -8.13 0.97
C GLY A 153 -18.71 -6.65 1.17
N LEU A 154 -19.25 -5.80 0.29
CA LEU A 154 -19.10 -4.36 0.38
C LEU A 154 -20.22 -3.75 1.24
N ILE A 155 -19.86 -2.75 2.01
CA ILE A 155 -20.78 -1.95 2.82
C ILE A 155 -21.29 -0.81 1.95
N LYS A 156 -22.61 -0.61 1.91
CA LYS A 156 -23.21 0.57 1.28
C LYS A 156 -23.27 1.70 2.30
N VAL A 157 -23.07 2.93 1.84
CA VAL A 157 -23.16 4.11 2.71
C VAL A 157 -24.50 4.15 3.45
N ASN A 158 -25.59 3.86 2.74
CA ASN A 158 -26.97 3.90 3.29
C ASN A 158 -27.28 2.73 4.27
N ASP A 159 -26.40 1.73 4.37
CA ASP A 159 -26.53 0.66 5.37
C ASP A 159 -25.97 1.10 6.74
N VAL A 160 -25.22 2.20 6.77
CA VAL A 160 -24.52 2.70 7.96
C VAL A 160 -24.97 4.09 8.35
N PHE A 161 -25.21 4.96 7.37
CA PHE A 161 -25.56 6.37 7.59
C PHE A 161 -26.86 6.74 6.89
N ASP A 162 -27.66 7.58 7.54
CA ASP A 162 -28.84 8.19 6.93
C ASP A 162 -28.46 9.28 5.88
N SER A 163 -29.48 9.90 5.28
CA SER A 163 -29.29 10.99 4.31
C SER A 163 -28.59 12.24 4.90
N ASN A 164 -28.62 12.41 6.22
CA ASN A 164 -28.03 13.51 6.95
C ASN A 164 -26.62 13.18 7.47
N GLY A 165 -26.15 11.94 7.26
CA GLY A 165 -24.87 11.47 7.73
C GLY A 165 -24.85 11.00 9.19
N ASN A 166 -26.00 10.78 9.81
CA ASN A 166 -26.09 10.21 11.15
C ASN A 166 -25.99 8.67 11.07
N PHE A 167 -25.33 8.11 12.11
CA PHE A 167 -25.22 6.65 12.34
C PHE A 167 -26.50 6.08 12.89
#